data_1e96ce1d8aff103433e8eaf47f2f2e7e
#
_entry.id   1e96ce1d8aff103433e8eaf47f2f2e7e
#
_cell.length_a   1.000
_cell.length_b   1.000
_cell.length_c   1.000
_cell.angle_alpha   90.00
_cell.angle_beta   90.00
_cell.angle_gamma   90.00
#
_symmetry.space_group_name_H-M   'P 1'
#
loop_
_entity.id
_entity.type
_entity.pdbx_description
1 polymer ?
#
loop_
_entity_poly.entity_id
_entity_poly.type
_entity_poly.pdbx_seq_one_letter_code
_entity_poly.pdbx_strand_id
1 'polypeptide(L)'
;MFDALKKSMIDAIEEGQLKLGYRDETIRLYYPLESLCALTGKKLDAAQMMRELEAFFTKDEAELGKIEISRRGDRFCLAVGPKGAAWVHAHTNPNGFLAAFIAAIGRHGCTMDELLAVFNRYGDRVHV
;
A
#
# COMPACT_ATOMS: atom_id res chain seq x y z
N MET A 1 8.66 -4.94 14.83
CA MET A 1 7.32 -4.93 15.44
C MET A 1 6.24 -4.48 14.47
N PHE A 2 6.44 -3.39 13.74
CA PHE A 2 5.45 -2.90 12.77
C PHE A 2 5.74 -3.27 11.32
N ASP A 3 6.58 -4.25 11.08
CA ASP A 3 6.94 -4.67 9.72
C ASP A 3 5.74 -5.23 8.94
N ALA A 4 4.90 -6.02 9.62
CA ALA A 4 3.69 -6.55 9.00
C ALA A 4 2.68 -5.43 8.68
N LEU A 5 2.57 -4.41 9.53
CA LEU A 5 1.74 -3.25 9.27
C LEU A 5 2.26 -2.48 8.06
N LYS A 6 3.55 -2.21 8.00
CA LYS A 6 4.17 -1.50 6.87
C LYS A 6 3.93 -2.24 5.56
N LYS A 7 4.10 -3.55 5.56
CA LYS A 7 3.80 -4.39 4.39
C LYS A 7 2.33 -4.30 3.99
N SER A 8 1.43 -4.39 4.97
CA SER A 8 -0.02 -4.23 4.73
C SER A 8 -0.33 -2.87 4.09
N MET A 9 0.30 -1.80 4.58
CA MET A 9 0.13 -0.46 4.02
C MET A 9 0.61 -0.39 2.58
N ILE A 10 1.79 -0.91 2.29
CA ILE A 10 2.35 -0.93 0.94
C ILE A 10 1.44 -1.72 0.00
N ASP A 11 0.97 -2.88 0.40
CA ASP A 11 0.06 -3.70 -0.39
C ASP A 11 -1.27 -2.97 -0.67
N ALA A 12 -1.82 -2.29 0.33
CA ALA A 12 -3.05 -1.53 0.18
C ALA A 12 -2.88 -0.33 -0.75
N ILE A 13 -1.75 0.37 -0.65
CA ILE A 13 -1.43 1.49 -1.54
C ILE A 13 -1.27 1.01 -2.97
N GLU A 14 -0.53 -0.07 -3.18
CA GLU A 14 -0.35 -0.67 -4.51
C GLU A 14 -1.70 -1.07 -5.11
N GLU A 15 -2.55 -1.74 -4.34
CA GLU A 15 -3.88 -2.13 -4.79
C GLU A 15 -4.72 -0.92 -5.18
N GLY A 16 -4.71 0.13 -4.38
CA GLY A 16 -5.42 1.37 -4.69
C GLY A 16 -4.91 2.03 -5.95
N GLN A 17 -3.60 2.05 -6.15
CA GLN A 17 -2.99 2.58 -7.37
C GLN A 17 -3.39 1.77 -8.61
N LEU A 18 -3.41 0.46 -8.50
CA LEU A 18 -3.81 -0.43 -9.58
C LEU A 18 -5.28 -0.27 -9.97
N LYS A 19 -6.16 -0.16 -8.98
CA LYS A 19 -7.61 -0.08 -9.22
C LYS A 19 -8.07 1.32 -9.60
N LEU A 20 -7.50 2.35 -8.98
CA LEU A 20 -7.97 3.72 -9.10
C LEU A 20 -7.08 4.62 -9.96
N GLY A 21 -5.91 4.13 -10.37
CA GLY A 21 -4.99 4.88 -11.21
C GLY A 21 -4.19 5.97 -10.47
N TYR A 22 -4.21 5.98 -9.16
CA TYR A 22 -3.43 6.94 -8.37
C TYR A 22 -1.95 6.63 -8.47
N ARG A 23 -1.10 7.66 -8.48
CA ARG A 23 0.35 7.50 -8.58
C ARG A 23 1.10 8.17 -7.44
N ASP A 24 0.80 9.43 -7.17
CA ASP A 24 1.50 10.27 -6.21
C ASP A 24 0.52 11.10 -5.37
N GLU A 25 -0.65 10.58 -5.15
CA GLU A 25 -1.68 11.24 -4.34
C GLU A 25 -1.61 10.77 -2.91
N THR A 26 -2.04 11.62 -1.98
CA THR A 26 -2.15 11.24 -0.58
C THR A 26 -3.16 10.11 -0.42
N ILE A 27 -2.73 9.05 0.24
CA ILE A 27 -3.58 7.89 0.49
C ILE A 27 -3.81 7.74 1.99
N ARG A 28 -5.06 7.65 2.38
CA ARG A 28 -5.46 7.46 3.77
C ARG A 28 -5.87 6.02 3.98
N LEU A 29 -5.21 5.38 4.94
CA LEU A 29 -5.45 3.99 5.30
C LEU A 29 -6.09 3.96 6.69
N TYR A 30 -7.19 3.24 6.82
CA TYR A 30 -7.95 3.16 8.06
C TYR A 30 -7.79 1.77 8.67
N TYR A 31 -7.34 1.76 9.92
CA TYR A 31 -7.15 0.53 10.68
C TYR A 31 -7.88 0.62 12.02
N PRO A 32 -8.76 -0.33 12.33
CA PRO A 32 -9.28 -0.44 13.70
C PRO A 32 -8.17 -0.95 14.64
N LEU A 33 -8.27 -0.60 15.90
CA LEU A 33 -7.29 -1.03 16.92
C LEU A 33 -7.09 -2.54 16.91
N GLU A 34 -8.16 -3.30 16.78
CA GLU A 34 -8.12 -4.75 16.72
C GLU A 34 -7.19 -5.27 15.60
N SER A 35 -7.30 -4.69 14.42
CA SER A 35 -6.44 -5.04 13.29
C SER A 35 -4.98 -4.70 13.54
N LEU A 36 -4.72 -3.55 14.15
CA LEU A 36 -3.36 -3.15 14.50
C LEU A 36 -2.75 -4.08 15.56
N CYS A 37 -3.53 -4.48 16.55
CA CYS A 37 -3.08 -5.46 17.52
C CYS A 37 -2.75 -6.81 16.88
N ALA A 38 -3.58 -7.25 15.94
CA ALA A 38 -3.32 -8.48 15.20
C ALA A 38 -2.05 -8.41 14.37
N LEU A 39 -1.82 -7.29 13.68
CA LEU A 39 -0.63 -7.09 12.85
C LEU A 39 0.66 -6.97 13.65
N THR A 40 0.59 -6.43 14.84
CA THR A 40 1.78 -6.24 15.69
C THR A 40 2.03 -7.40 16.64
N GLY A 41 1.04 -8.26 16.84
CA GLY A 41 1.11 -9.33 17.83
C GLY A 41 1.05 -8.87 19.27
N LYS A 42 0.74 -7.59 19.50
CA LYS A 42 0.66 -7.00 20.85
C LYS A 42 -0.74 -6.51 21.14
N LYS A 43 -1.17 -6.73 22.37
CA LYS A 43 -2.46 -6.24 22.84
C LYS A 43 -2.25 -4.92 23.57
N LEU A 44 -2.47 -3.82 22.86
CA LEU A 44 -2.31 -2.46 23.35
C LEU A 44 -3.67 -1.76 23.35
N ASP A 45 -3.84 -0.79 24.25
CA ASP A 45 -4.99 0.11 24.15
C ASP A 45 -4.76 1.18 23.08
N ALA A 46 -5.78 1.97 22.77
CA ALA A 46 -5.70 2.96 21.70
C ALA A 46 -4.62 4.02 21.94
N ALA A 47 -4.46 4.50 23.18
CA ALA A 47 -3.46 5.49 23.52
C ALA A 47 -2.04 4.94 23.39
N GLN A 48 -1.82 3.71 23.84
CA GLN A 48 -0.54 3.03 23.70
C GLN A 48 -0.20 2.77 22.24
N MET A 49 -1.16 2.30 21.48
CA MET A 49 -0.98 2.05 20.04
C MET A 49 -0.61 3.34 19.31
N MET A 50 -1.26 4.45 19.63
CA MET A 50 -0.96 5.75 19.02
C MET A 50 0.50 6.16 19.27
N ARG A 51 0.98 6.01 20.51
CA ARG A 51 2.37 6.33 20.85
C ARG A 51 3.37 5.44 20.12
N GLU A 52 3.07 4.15 20.04
CA GLU A 52 3.95 3.20 19.34
C GLU A 52 4.01 3.47 17.84
N LEU A 53 2.88 3.78 17.23
CA LEU A 53 2.83 4.13 15.81
C LEU A 53 3.61 5.42 15.52
N GLU A 54 3.42 6.45 16.33
CA GLU A 54 4.16 7.71 16.17
C GLU A 54 5.66 7.50 16.29
N ALA A 55 6.08 6.73 17.29
CA ALA A 55 7.50 6.43 17.50
C ALA A 55 8.09 5.66 16.32
N PHE A 56 7.39 4.66 15.82
CA PHE A 56 7.86 3.85 14.70
C PHE A 56 7.99 4.66 13.43
N PHE A 57 6.95 5.39 13.05
CA PHE A 57 6.95 6.12 11.78
C PHE A 57 7.78 7.41 11.83
N THR A 58 8.11 7.92 13.00
CA THR A 58 9.08 9.01 13.12
C THR A 58 10.50 8.52 12.82
N LYS A 59 10.82 7.29 13.17
CA LYS A 59 12.14 6.71 12.92
C LYS A 59 12.27 6.19 11.48
N ASP A 60 11.19 5.71 10.89
CA ASP A 60 11.23 5.05 9.59
C ASP A 60 10.49 5.89 8.54
N GLU A 61 11.14 6.98 8.11
CA GLU A 61 10.62 7.86 7.06
C GLU A 61 11.24 7.60 5.69
N ALA A 62 12.13 6.61 5.58
CA ALA A 62 12.95 6.43 4.38
C ALA A 62 12.14 6.06 3.12
N GLU A 63 11.15 5.20 3.26
CA GLU A 63 10.40 4.66 2.13
C GLU A 63 9.08 5.38 1.93
N LEU A 64 8.22 5.35 2.94
CA LEU A 64 6.89 5.94 2.87
C LEU A 64 6.85 7.42 3.21
N GLY A 65 7.98 7.99 3.61
CA GLY A 65 8.06 9.37 4.02
C GLY A 65 7.35 9.61 5.35
N LYS A 66 6.98 10.85 5.58
CA LYS A 66 6.27 11.23 6.80
C LYS A 66 4.83 10.76 6.74
N ILE A 67 4.42 9.98 7.73
CA ILE A 67 3.06 9.49 7.84
C ILE A 67 2.33 10.29 8.91
N GLU A 68 1.19 10.87 8.55
CA GLU A 68 0.34 11.56 9.49
C GLU A 68 -0.63 10.56 10.12
N ILE A 69 -0.60 10.48 11.44
CA ILE A 69 -1.40 9.54 12.19
C ILE A 69 -2.47 10.31 12.96
N SER A 70 -3.71 9.93 12.77
CA SER A 70 -4.83 10.45 13.54
C SER A 70 -5.68 9.31 14.05
N ARG A 71 -6.52 9.60 15.04
CA ARG A 71 -7.31 8.58 15.72
C ARG A 71 -8.68 9.14 16.07
N ARG A 72 -9.69 8.35 15.86
CA ARG A 72 -11.05 8.63 16.30
C ARG A 72 -11.57 7.42 17.07
N GLY A 73 -11.53 7.49 18.41
CA GLY A 73 -11.80 6.33 19.24
C GLY A 73 -10.78 5.22 18.97
N ASP A 74 -11.25 4.06 18.58
CA ASP A 74 -10.41 2.90 18.26
C ASP A 74 -10.10 2.78 16.77
N ARG A 75 -10.40 3.80 15.98
CA ARG A 75 -10.08 3.82 14.56
C ARG A 75 -8.89 4.75 14.31
N PHE A 76 -7.91 4.21 13.62
CA PHE A 76 -6.69 4.92 13.25
C PHE A 76 -6.71 5.24 11.77
N CYS A 77 -6.25 6.44 11.43
CA CYS A 77 -6.02 6.84 10.05
C CYS A 77 -4.53 7.10 9.86
N LEU A 78 -3.93 6.36 8.95
CA LEU A 78 -2.53 6.53 8.56
C LEU A 78 -2.52 7.16 7.16
N ALA A 79 -2.12 8.43 7.09
CA ALA A 79 -2.09 9.16 5.83
C ALA A 79 -0.68 9.14 5.26
N VAL A 80 -0.54 8.51 4.10
CA VAL A 80 0.70 8.45 3.35
C VAL A 80 0.67 9.54 2.29
N GLY A 81 1.61 10.48 2.37
CA GLY A 81 1.67 11.61 1.45
C GLY A 81 2.13 11.22 0.04
N PRO A 82 2.15 12.21 -0.89
CA PRO A 82 2.50 11.96 -2.28
C PRO A 82 3.88 11.33 -2.47
N LYS A 83 4.84 11.68 -1.65
CA LYS A 83 6.19 11.11 -1.72
C LYS A 83 6.22 9.63 -1.45
N GLY A 84 5.50 9.17 -0.42
CA GLY A 84 5.41 7.76 -0.08
C GLY A 84 4.60 6.99 -1.13
N ALA A 85 3.52 7.56 -1.63
CA ALA A 85 2.73 6.95 -2.69
C ALA A 85 3.56 6.79 -3.97
N ALA A 86 4.35 7.79 -4.34
CA ALA A 86 5.25 7.72 -5.48
C ALA A 86 6.32 6.64 -5.31
N TRP A 87 6.86 6.49 -4.10
CA TRP A 87 7.82 5.43 -3.80
C TRP A 87 7.21 4.05 -4.04
N VAL A 88 5.99 3.81 -3.54
CA VAL A 88 5.30 2.53 -3.76
C VAL A 88 5.08 2.30 -5.26
N HIS A 89 4.62 3.31 -5.97
CA HIS A 89 4.40 3.22 -7.41
C HIS A 89 5.68 2.81 -8.15
N ALA A 90 6.82 3.38 -7.78
CA ALA A 90 8.10 3.11 -8.44
C ALA A 90 8.66 1.72 -8.11
N HIS A 91 8.43 1.20 -6.89
CA HIS A 91 9.11 0.00 -6.40
C HIS A 91 8.29 -1.28 -6.49
N THR A 92 6.96 -1.19 -6.53
CA THR A 92 6.10 -2.39 -6.52
C THR A 92 5.51 -2.73 -7.89
N ASN A 93 5.35 -1.74 -8.75
CA ASN A 93 4.61 -1.88 -9.99
C ASN A 93 5.23 -2.82 -11.04
N PRO A 94 6.56 -2.83 -11.25
CA PRO A 94 7.17 -3.76 -12.22
C PRO A 94 6.83 -5.21 -11.90
N ASN A 95 6.84 -5.59 -10.64
CA ASN A 95 6.49 -6.95 -10.23
C ASN A 95 5.01 -7.25 -10.45
N GLY A 96 4.14 -6.29 -10.14
CA GLY A 96 2.71 -6.41 -10.39
C GLY A 96 2.39 -6.59 -11.86
N PHE A 97 3.05 -5.83 -12.74
CA PHE A 97 2.90 -5.96 -14.18
C PHE A 97 3.31 -7.35 -14.67
N LEU A 98 4.50 -7.81 -14.27
CA LEU A 98 4.99 -9.11 -14.67
C LEU A 98 4.08 -10.25 -14.23
N ALA A 99 3.61 -10.21 -12.99
CA ALA A 99 2.70 -11.22 -12.47
C ALA A 99 1.38 -11.26 -13.26
N ALA A 100 0.80 -10.08 -13.54
CA ALA A 100 -0.44 -9.99 -14.30
C ALA A 100 -0.24 -10.42 -15.75
N PHE A 101 0.88 -10.06 -16.36
CA PHE A 101 1.21 -10.42 -17.74
C PHE A 101 1.39 -11.92 -17.90
N ILE A 102 2.13 -12.54 -16.99
CA ILE A 102 2.34 -14.01 -16.98
C ILE A 102 1.02 -14.74 -16.78
N ALA A 103 0.18 -14.26 -15.86
CA ALA A 103 -1.13 -14.86 -15.62
C ALA A 103 -2.03 -14.78 -16.86
N ALA A 104 -2.00 -13.66 -17.58
CA ALA A 104 -2.77 -13.49 -18.80
C ALA A 104 -2.28 -14.41 -19.92
N ILE A 105 -0.97 -14.52 -20.13
CA ILE A 105 -0.38 -15.39 -21.16
C ILE A 105 -0.62 -16.87 -20.85
N GLY A 106 -0.55 -17.26 -19.58
CA GLY A 106 -0.70 -18.63 -19.13
C GLY A 106 -2.11 -19.18 -19.24
N ARG A 107 -3.11 -18.37 -19.53
CA ARG A 107 -4.49 -18.80 -19.70
C ARG A 107 -4.72 -19.34 -21.11
N HIS A 108 -5.38 -20.48 -21.19
CA HIS A 108 -5.88 -20.95 -22.48
C HIS A 108 -6.89 -19.96 -23.02
N GLY A 109 -6.73 -19.53 -24.25
CA GLY A 109 -7.62 -18.58 -24.90
C GLY A 109 -7.42 -17.14 -24.47
N CYS A 110 -6.23 -16.79 -24.01
CA CYS A 110 -5.88 -15.40 -23.78
C CYS A 110 -6.06 -14.59 -25.07
N THR A 111 -6.93 -13.60 -25.02
CA THR A 111 -7.23 -12.75 -26.17
C THR A 111 -6.34 -11.50 -26.16
N MET A 112 -6.26 -10.85 -27.31
CA MET A 112 -5.58 -9.56 -27.43
C MET A 112 -6.23 -8.53 -26.49
N ASP A 113 -7.55 -8.58 -26.31
CA ASP A 113 -8.27 -7.68 -25.43
C ASP A 113 -7.83 -7.86 -23.98
N GLU A 114 -7.60 -9.10 -23.53
CA GLU A 114 -7.09 -9.37 -22.19
C GLU A 114 -5.68 -8.82 -22.00
N LEU A 115 -4.82 -8.97 -22.98
CA LEU A 115 -3.47 -8.39 -22.96
C LEU A 115 -3.51 -6.87 -22.94
N LEU A 116 -4.38 -6.27 -23.76
CA LEU A 116 -4.57 -4.82 -23.76
C LEU A 116 -5.09 -4.31 -22.42
N ALA A 117 -5.97 -5.06 -21.77
CA ALA A 117 -6.46 -4.71 -20.43
C ALA A 117 -5.31 -4.69 -19.41
N VAL A 118 -4.38 -5.66 -19.50
CA VAL A 118 -3.18 -5.68 -18.63
C VAL A 118 -2.30 -4.48 -18.93
N PHE A 119 -2.03 -4.17 -20.19
CA PHE A 119 -1.24 -3.00 -20.57
C PHE A 119 -1.89 -1.69 -20.13
N ASN A 120 -3.19 -1.54 -20.29
CA ASN A 120 -3.90 -0.35 -19.85
C ASN A 120 -3.85 -0.17 -18.34
N ARG A 121 -3.90 -1.28 -17.61
CA ARG A 121 -3.83 -1.26 -16.15
C ARG A 121 -2.45 -0.88 -15.62
N TYR A 122 -1.38 -1.34 -16.29
CA TYR A 122 -0.01 -1.15 -15.84
C TYR A 122 0.84 -0.28 -16.78
N GLY A 123 0.28 0.22 -17.86
CA GLY A 123 1.02 0.91 -18.90
C GLY A 123 1.81 2.11 -18.47
N ASP A 124 1.31 2.85 -17.48
CA ASP A 124 2.00 4.01 -16.92
C ASP A 124 3.23 3.65 -16.08
N ARG A 125 3.39 2.38 -15.77
CA ARG A 125 4.41 1.85 -14.87
C ARG A 125 5.50 1.10 -15.59
N VAL A 126 5.24 0.72 -16.82
CA VAL A 126 6.20 0.04 -17.68
C VAL A 126 6.70 1.03 -18.70
N HIS A 127 7.90 1.51 -18.48
CA HIS A 127 8.59 2.33 -19.45
C HIS A 127 9.30 1.40 -20.44
N VAL A 128 8.72 1.29 -21.58
CA VAL A 128 9.29 0.51 -22.68
C VAL A 128 10.18 1.40 -23.51
#